data_ba964f1972622400359f6cb9b13acb76
#
_entry.id   ba964f1972622400359f6cb9b13acb76
#
_cell.length_a   1.000
_cell.length_b   1.000
_cell.length_c   1.000
_cell.angle_alpha   90.00
_cell.angle_beta   90.00
_cell.angle_gamma   90.00
#
_symmetry.space_group_name_H-M   'P 1'
#
loop_
_entity.id
_entity.type
_entity.pdbx_description
1 polymer ?
#
loop_
_entity_poly.entity_id
_entity_poly.type
_entity_poly.pdbx_seq_one_letter_code
_entity_poly.pdbx_strand_id
1 'polypeptide(L)'
;MTKLVAQSVINSFFDGKQADPFAVLGMHETHNGIEIRALLPDADKVEVIDKESQSMVVALERVDERGFFSAIVPDVNHFFAYQFKVYWGSDVHLIEDPYRFHPMINDLDQWLLAEGSLLRPYEVLGAHFTECDGVPGVNFRVWAPNAKRVSLVGDFNYWDGRRHPMRFHPASGVWELFLPKASLGQRYKFELIDCYGNLRLKADPYAFSSELRPDTASEISMLPDVVEMTEERRKANQRNQPISIYEVHLGSWRRNLENNFWLDYDQIADELIPYVKHMGFTHIEFLPISEFPFDGSWGYQPIGLYSPTSRFGTPEGFKRLVEKAHTAGINVLLDWVPGHFPSDTHGLVAFDGTALYEHADPREGYHQDWNTLIYNYGRNEVKNFLSSNALYWLERFGVDGIRVDAVASMIYRDYSRAEGEWIPNQYGGRENLEAIEF
;
A
#
# COMPACT_ATOMS: atom_id res chain seq x y z
N MET A 1 24.78 -8.78 36.95
CA MET A 1 23.68 -9.25 36.10
C MET A 1 24.19 -9.29 34.65
N THR A 2 24.26 -10.47 34.07
CA THR A 2 24.64 -10.59 32.66
C THR A 2 23.48 -10.05 31.84
N LYS A 3 23.68 -8.98 31.07
CA LYS A 3 22.65 -8.46 30.19
C LYS A 3 22.26 -9.56 29.20
N LEU A 4 21.01 -9.97 29.20
CA LEU A 4 20.48 -11.04 28.34
C LEU A 4 20.59 -10.67 26.85
N VAL A 5 20.50 -9.38 26.53
CA VAL A 5 20.67 -8.84 25.16
C VAL A 5 21.83 -7.84 25.16
N ALA A 6 22.71 -7.93 24.15
CA ALA A 6 23.83 -7.01 24.01
C ALA A 6 23.34 -5.57 23.76
N GLN A 7 23.99 -4.57 24.37
CA GLN A 7 23.64 -3.16 24.22
C GLN A 7 23.69 -2.70 22.74
N SER A 8 24.59 -3.29 21.93
CA SER A 8 24.69 -3.02 20.50
C SER A 8 23.44 -3.42 19.72
N VAL A 9 22.79 -4.53 20.12
CA VAL A 9 21.53 -4.99 19.53
C VAL A 9 20.40 -4.03 19.91
N ILE A 10 20.29 -3.64 21.17
CA ILE A 10 19.31 -2.66 21.62
C ILE A 10 19.48 -1.33 20.85
N ASN A 11 20.72 -0.85 20.73
CA ASN A 11 21.01 0.38 20.01
C ASN A 11 20.60 0.29 18.53
N SER A 12 20.70 -0.89 17.90
CA SER A 12 20.35 -1.05 16.49
C SER A 12 18.88 -0.71 16.16
N PHE A 13 17.97 -0.90 17.13
CA PHE A 13 16.57 -0.47 16.98
C PHE A 13 16.46 1.06 16.88
N PHE A 14 17.15 1.77 17.77
CA PHE A 14 17.08 3.23 17.86
C PHE A 14 17.91 3.92 16.76
N ASP A 15 18.96 3.23 16.27
CA ASP A 15 19.79 3.70 15.15
C ASP A 15 19.19 3.42 13.77
N GLY A 16 18.03 2.74 13.71
CA GLY A 16 17.39 2.36 12.45
C GLY A 16 18.17 1.29 11.66
N LYS A 17 18.92 0.42 12.33
CA LYS A 17 19.77 -0.61 11.69
C LYS A 17 19.20 -2.02 11.83
N GLN A 18 18.10 -2.20 12.58
CA GLN A 18 17.49 -3.51 12.79
C GLN A 18 16.52 -3.85 11.68
N ALA A 19 16.92 -4.74 10.78
CA ALA A 19 16.12 -5.22 9.66
C ALA A 19 15.26 -6.45 10.01
N ASP A 20 15.60 -7.18 11.07
CA ASP A 20 14.80 -8.31 11.56
C ASP A 20 14.51 -8.15 13.06
N PRO A 21 13.45 -7.41 13.43
CA PRO A 21 13.05 -7.25 14.82
C PRO A 21 12.59 -8.57 15.44
N PHE A 22 12.12 -9.54 14.67
CA PHE A 22 11.65 -10.84 15.14
C PHE A 22 12.78 -11.76 15.61
N ALA A 23 14.01 -11.55 15.16
CA ALA A 23 15.18 -12.24 15.72
C ALA A 23 15.53 -11.76 17.13
N VAL A 24 14.94 -10.64 17.60
CA VAL A 24 15.26 -10.04 18.89
C VAL A 24 14.05 -9.94 19.81
N LEU A 25 12.93 -9.39 19.30
CA LEU A 25 11.68 -9.19 20.06
C LEU A 25 10.82 -10.46 20.04
N GLY A 26 9.89 -10.55 20.98
CA GLY A 26 9.05 -11.72 21.13
C GLY A 26 9.64 -12.77 22.08
N MET A 27 9.24 -14.01 21.90
CA MET A 27 9.65 -15.16 22.73
C MET A 27 10.78 -15.94 22.06
N HIS A 28 11.86 -16.19 22.80
CA HIS A 28 13.06 -16.86 22.31
C HIS A 28 13.51 -17.99 23.23
N GLU A 29 13.92 -19.09 22.63
CA GLU A 29 14.64 -20.14 23.38
C GLU A 29 16.10 -19.72 23.60
N THR A 30 16.56 -19.81 24.82
CA THR A 30 17.94 -19.51 25.23
C THR A 30 18.50 -20.65 26.07
N HIS A 31 19.81 -20.65 26.29
CA HIS A 31 20.44 -21.63 27.17
C HIS A 31 19.95 -21.56 28.62
N ASN A 32 19.29 -20.47 29.04
CA ASN A 32 18.74 -20.25 30.38
C ASN A 32 17.22 -20.51 30.44
N GLY A 33 16.60 -21.00 29.39
CA GLY A 33 15.15 -21.18 29.26
C GLY A 33 14.50 -20.22 28.23
N ILE A 34 13.21 -20.06 28.34
CA ILE A 34 12.43 -19.16 27.47
C ILE A 34 12.61 -17.71 27.97
N GLU A 35 13.00 -16.83 27.05
CA GLU A 35 13.13 -15.39 27.29
C GLU A 35 12.09 -14.63 26.44
N ILE A 36 11.39 -13.67 27.05
CA ILE A 36 10.48 -12.77 26.35
C ILE A 36 11.08 -11.37 26.36
N ARG A 37 11.10 -10.73 25.18
CA ARG A 37 11.67 -9.41 24.95
C ARG A 37 10.65 -8.50 24.27
N ALA A 38 10.54 -7.26 24.76
CA ALA A 38 9.61 -6.27 24.24
C ALA A 38 10.29 -4.91 24.06
N LEU A 39 9.92 -4.19 23.00
CA LEU A 39 10.24 -2.79 22.80
C LEU A 39 8.94 -1.98 22.94
N LEU A 40 8.75 -1.37 24.10
CA LEU A 40 7.56 -0.61 24.48
C LEU A 40 8.00 0.76 25.03
N PRO A 41 8.27 1.72 24.13
CA PRO A 41 8.65 3.06 24.52
C PRO A 41 7.64 3.68 25.49
N ASP A 42 8.15 4.40 26.47
CA ASP A 42 7.39 5.14 27.48
C ASP A 42 6.53 4.27 28.43
N ALA A 43 6.62 2.92 28.37
CA ALA A 43 5.95 2.04 29.31
C ALA A 43 6.67 2.07 30.68
N ASP A 44 5.92 2.18 31.78
CA ASP A 44 6.46 2.15 33.14
C ASP A 44 6.72 0.73 33.61
N LYS A 45 5.83 -0.20 33.26
CA LYS A 45 5.89 -1.60 33.65
C LYS A 45 5.24 -2.48 32.61
N VAL A 46 5.78 -3.69 32.41
CA VAL A 46 5.26 -4.72 31.51
C VAL A 46 5.15 -6.04 32.22
N GLU A 47 3.99 -6.67 32.16
CA GLU A 47 3.75 -8.02 32.69
C GLU A 47 3.32 -8.93 31.53
N VAL A 48 3.83 -10.17 31.54
CA VAL A 48 3.41 -11.22 30.59
C VAL A 48 2.22 -11.97 31.20
N ILE A 49 1.13 -12.02 30.45
CA ILE A 49 -0.10 -12.72 30.82
C ILE A 49 -0.28 -13.91 29.87
N ASP A 50 -0.39 -15.10 30.42
CA ASP A 50 -0.71 -16.30 29.65
C ASP A 50 -2.16 -16.24 29.16
N LYS A 51 -2.40 -16.51 27.88
CA LYS A 51 -3.74 -16.37 27.27
C LYS A 51 -4.71 -17.46 27.67
N GLU A 52 -4.23 -18.63 28.02
CA GLU A 52 -5.08 -19.76 28.41
C GLU A 52 -5.53 -19.62 29.87
N SER A 53 -4.57 -19.45 30.78
CA SER A 53 -4.85 -19.34 32.22
C SER A 53 -5.27 -17.95 32.67
N GLN A 54 -5.08 -16.92 31.86
CA GLN A 54 -5.29 -15.49 32.19
C GLN A 54 -4.50 -15.04 33.43
N SER A 55 -3.41 -15.72 33.77
CA SER A 55 -2.57 -15.42 34.91
C SER A 55 -1.27 -14.74 34.50
N MET A 56 -0.71 -13.94 35.41
CA MET A 56 0.62 -13.34 35.22
C MET A 56 1.69 -14.44 35.32
N VAL A 57 2.51 -14.52 34.27
CA VAL A 57 3.63 -15.48 34.21
C VAL A 57 4.91 -14.86 34.76
N VAL A 58 5.24 -13.65 34.28
CA VAL A 58 6.45 -12.93 34.72
C VAL A 58 6.28 -11.43 34.48
N ALA A 59 6.91 -10.60 35.30
CA ALA A 59 7.10 -9.19 35.03
C ALA A 59 8.44 -8.98 34.28
N LEU A 60 8.41 -8.24 33.17
CA LEU A 60 9.62 -7.92 32.41
C LEU A 60 10.43 -6.84 33.15
N GLU A 61 11.74 -7.00 33.20
CA GLU A 61 12.67 -6.00 33.71
C GLU A 61 12.98 -4.98 32.59
N ARG A 62 13.03 -3.69 32.96
CA ARG A 62 13.49 -2.63 32.03
C ARG A 62 15.01 -2.75 31.89
N VAL A 63 15.46 -3.16 30.72
CA VAL A 63 16.90 -3.35 30.40
C VAL A 63 17.52 -2.07 29.84
N ASP A 64 16.71 -1.22 29.18
CA ASP A 64 17.13 0.08 28.62
C ASP A 64 16.04 1.13 28.84
N GLU A 65 16.45 2.33 29.26
CA GLU A 65 15.54 3.44 29.60
C GLU A 65 14.65 3.89 28.44
N ARG A 66 15.03 3.58 27.19
CA ARG A 66 14.26 3.88 25.99
C ARG A 66 13.07 2.93 25.76
N GLY A 67 12.82 2.00 26.73
CA GLY A 67 11.66 1.10 26.74
C GLY A 67 11.94 -0.29 26.21
N PHE A 68 13.18 -0.80 26.32
CA PHE A 68 13.47 -2.20 26.05
C PHE A 68 13.34 -3.01 27.34
N PHE A 69 12.48 -4.05 27.29
CA PHE A 69 12.16 -4.91 28.41
C PHE A 69 12.52 -6.37 28.11
N SER A 70 12.92 -7.15 29.13
CA SER A 70 13.20 -8.58 28.99
C SER A 70 13.02 -9.31 30.30
N ALA A 71 12.64 -10.60 30.24
CA ALA A 71 12.74 -11.53 31.37
C ALA A 71 12.84 -12.99 30.88
N ILE A 72 13.49 -13.84 31.67
CA ILE A 72 13.38 -15.28 31.54
C ILE A 72 12.11 -15.75 32.22
N VAL A 73 11.34 -16.58 31.54
CA VAL A 73 10.10 -17.16 32.05
C VAL A 73 10.47 -18.36 32.93
N PRO A 74 10.12 -18.34 34.23
CA PRO A 74 10.46 -19.42 35.13
C PRO A 74 9.67 -20.70 34.80
N ASP A 75 10.33 -21.84 34.90
CA ASP A 75 9.72 -23.19 34.79
C ASP A 75 8.99 -23.50 33.47
N VAL A 76 9.23 -22.71 32.39
CA VAL A 76 8.67 -22.92 31.07
C VAL A 76 9.79 -23.24 30.07
N ASN A 77 9.57 -24.30 29.27
CA ASN A 77 10.51 -24.80 28.26
C ASN A 77 9.87 -24.94 26.85
N HIS A 78 8.72 -24.32 26.63
CA HIS A 78 8.00 -24.33 25.36
C HIS A 78 7.37 -22.97 25.09
N PHE A 79 7.12 -22.67 23.82
CA PHE A 79 6.39 -21.46 23.43
C PHE A 79 4.91 -21.57 23.78
N PHE A 80 4.32 -20.47 24.22
CA PHE A 80 2.91 -20.38 24.60
C PHE A 80 2.29 -19.06 24.11
N ALA A 81 0.98 -19.02 24.03
CA ALA A 81 0.25 -17.80 23.65
C ALA A 81 0.16 -16.85 24.84
N TYR A 82 0.63 -15.62 24.67
CA TYR A 82 0.65 -14.60 25.72
C TYR A 82 0.19 -13.24 25.22
N GLN A 83 -0.05 -12.33 26.15
CA GLN A 83 -0.30 -10.91 25.97
C GLN A 83 0.58 -10.12 26.93
N PHE A 84 0.82 -8.85 26.60
CA PHE A 84 1.42 -7.91 27.53
C PHE A 84 0.34 -7.11 28.25
N LYS A 85 0.45 -7.05 29.58
CA LYS A 85 -0.24 -6.05 30.38
C LYS A 85 0.73 -4.91 30.63
N VAL A 86 0.48 -3.78 29.98
CA VAL A 86 1.38 -2.63 29.93
C VAL A 86 0.80 -1.48 30.72
N TYR A 87 1.65 -0.83 31.49
CA TYR A 87 1.33 0.32 32.32
C TYR A 87 1.99 1.58 31.73
N TRP A 88 1.19 2.58 31.40
CA TRP A 88 1.63 3.93 30.98
C TRP A 88 1.01 4.94 31.95
N GLY A 89 1.76 5.37 33.00
CA GLY A 89 1.22 6.19 34.08
C GLY A 89 0.06 5.50 34.78
N SER A 90 -1.13 6.09 34.73
CA SER A 90 -2.36 5.52 35.28
C SER A 90 -3.07 4.53 34.35
N ASP A 91 -2.70 4.51 33.09
CA ASP A 91 -3.39 3.73 32.06
C ASP A 91 -2.81 2.31 31.98
N VAL A 92 -3.69 1.32 31.96
CA VAL A 92 -3.31 -0.10 31.92
C VAL A 92 -4.01 -0.76 30.72
N HIS A 93 -3.23 -1.33 29.82
CA HIS A 93 -3.74 -1.98 28.63
C HIS A 93 -3.27 -3.42 28.51
N LEU A 94 -4.16 -4.30 28.06
CA LEU A 94 -3.84 -5.66 27.65
C LEU A 94 -3.69 -5.69 26.13
N ILE A 95 -2.45 -5.89 25.66
CA ILE A 95 -2.11 -5.84 24.23
C ILE A 95 -1.51 -7.16 23.76
N GLU A 96 -1.73 -7.50 22.49
CA GLU A 96 -1.01 -8.59 21.83
C GLU A 96 0.42 -8.13 21.51
N ASP A 97 1.37 -9.05 21.52
CA ASP A 97 2.72 -8.80 21.01
C ASP A 97 2.75 -9.10 19.50
N PRO A 98 3.00 -8.10 18.63
CA PRO A 98 3.11 -8.33 17.19
C PRO A 98 4.24 -9.29 16.82
N TYR A 99 5.28 -9.38 17.65
CA TYR A 99 6.48 -10.16 17.37
C TYR A 99 6.39 -11.64 17.74
N ARG A 100 5.25 -12.09 18.30
CA ARG A 100 4.99 -13.50 18.55
C ARG A 100 4.44 -14.26 17.32
N PHE A 101 4.01 -13.53 16.28
CA PHE A 101 3.37 -14.12 15.11
C PHE A 101 4.39 -14.54 14.05
N HIS A 102 4.13 -15.65 13.38
CA HIS A 102 4.97 -16.17 12.30
C HIS A 102 4.83 -15.33 11.01
N PRO A 103 5.78 -15.44 10.05
CA PRO A 103 5.63 -14.85 8.73
C PRO A 103 4.41 -15.42 8.02
N MET A 104 3.64 -14.56 7.35
CA MET A 104 2.42 -14.97 6.64
C MET A 104 2.59 -14.95 5.11
N ILE A 105 3.62 -14.30 4.59
CA ILE A 105 3.96 -14.41 3.17
C ILE A 105 4.60 -15.78 2.92
N ASN A 106 4.06 -16.54 1.97
CA ASN A 106 4.60 -17.84 1.63
C ASN A 106 5.74 -17.75 0.60
N ASP A 107 6.51 -18.84 0.45
CA ASP A 107 7.69 -18.88 -0.44
C ASP A 107 7.31 -18.73 -1.92
N LEU A 108 6.14 -19.24 -2.33
CA LEU A 108 5.67 -19.12 -3.71
C LEU A 108 5.36 -17.66 -4.06
N ASP A 109 4.63 -16.94 -3.19
CA ASP A 109 4.34 -15.53 -3.42
C ASP A 109 5.62 -14.69 -3.45
N GLN A 110 6.59 -14.97 -2.57
CA GLN A 110 7.89 -14.30 -2.57
C GLN A 110 8.62 -14.52 -3.89
N TRP A 111 8.63 -15.75 -4.39
CA TRP A 111 9.28 -16.09 -5.67
C TRP A 111 8.58 -15.41 -6.86
N LEU A 112 7.25 -15.48 -6.92
CA LEU A 112 6.46 -14.85 -7.99
C LEU A 112 6.57 -13.31 -7.98
N LEU A 113 6.65 -12.69 -6.80
CA LEU A 113 6.91 -11.25 -6.68
C LEU A 113 8.28 -10.87 -7.23
N ALA A 114 9.34 -11.60 -6.84
CA ALA A 114 10.70 -11.33 -7.30
C ALA A 114 10.86 -11.57 -8.81
N GLU A 115 10.14 -12.52 -9.38
CA GLU A 115 10.12 -12.78 -10.82
C GLU A 115 9.24 -11.78 -11.59
N GLY A 116 8.30 -11.11 -10.90
CA GLY A 116 7.33 -10.18 -11.51
C GLY A 116 6.19 -10.90 -12.25
N SER A 117 5.86 -12.12 -11.84
CA SER A 117 4.81 -12.95 -12.47
C SER A 117 3.59 -13.20 -11.57
N LEU A 118 3.52 -12.60 -10.39
CA LEU A 118 2.35 -12.67 -9.52
C LEU A 118 1.22 -11.83 -10.09
N LEU A 119 0.21 -12.46 -10.67
CA LEU A 119 -0.89 -11.76 -11.36
C LEU A 119 -1.66 -10.77 -10.46
N ARG A 120 -1.77 -11.07 -9.16
CA ARG A 120 -2.53 -10.27 -8.19
C ARG A 120 -1.69 -9.90 -6.97
N PRO A 121 -0.58 -9.15 -7.12
CA PRO A 121 0.22 -8.71 -5.98
C PRO A 121 -0.58 -7.87 -4.98
N TYR A 122 -1.68 -7.23 -5.40
CA TYR A 122 -2.60 -6.53 -4.52
C TYR A 122 -3.39 -7.44 -3.55
N GLU A 123 -3.34 -8.77 -3.70
CA GLU A 123 -3.85 -9.72 -2.72
C GLU A 123 -2.80 -10.10 -1.66
N VAL A 124 -1.54 -9.74 -1.92
CA VAL A 124 -0.38 -10.05 -1.06
C VAL A 124 0.20 -8.79 -0.43
N LEU A 125 0.48 -7.76 -1.23
CA LEU A 125 1.03 -6.48 -0.77
C LEU A 125 -0.09 -5.51 -0.37
N GLY A 126 0.22 -4.56 0.51
CA GLY A 126 -0.75 -3.65 1.10
C GLY A 126 -1.18 -4.07 2.50
N ALA A 127 -2.37 -3.65 2.91
CA ALA A 127 -2.96 -3.92 4.23
C ALA A 127 -4.15 -4.88 4.08
N HIS A 128 -4.04 -6.08 4.66
CA HIS A 128 -5.05 -7.14 4.52
C HIS A 128 -5.57 -7.61 5.87
N PHE A 129 -6.90 -7.57 6.04
CA PHE A 129 -7.55 -8.19 7.18
C PHE A 129 -7.33 -9.71 7.16
N THR A 130 -6.90 -10.25 8.26
CA THR A 130 -6.61 -11.68 8.41
C THR A 130 -6.63 -12.09 9.88
N GLU A 131 -6.50 -13.38 10.11
CA GLU A 131 -6.36 -13.96 11.44
C GLU A 131 -5.04 -14.73 11.52
N CYS A 132 -4.29 -14.56 12.61
CA CYS A 132 -3.10 -15.33 12.90
C CYS A 132 -3.18 -15.86 14.33
N ASP A 133 -3.00 -17.18 14.51
CA ASP A 133 -3.10 -17.88 15.80
C ASP A 133 -4.40 -17.55 16.58
N GLY A 134 -5.54 -17.47 15.89
CA GLY A 134 -6.83 -17.15 16.50
C GLY A 134 -6.98 -15.67 16.90
N VAL A 135 -6.11 -14.78 16.41
CA VAL A 135 -6.16 -13.35 16.70
C VAL A 135 -6.46 -12.58 15.42
N PRO A 136 -7.58 -11.85 15.35
CA PRO A 136 -7.89 -11.00 14.20
C PRO A 136 -6.99 -9.77 14.18
N GLY A 137 -6.62 -9.32 12.98
CA GLY A 137 -5.78 -8.15 12.77
C GLY A 137 -5.62 -7.81 11.29
N VAL A 138 -4.60 -7.03 11.00
CA VAL A 138 -4.24 -6.64 9.65
C VAL A 138 -2.78 -6.98 9.39
N ASN A 139 -2.52 -7.64 8.27
CA ASN A 139 -1.16 -7.89 7.82
C ASN A 139 -0.75 -6.83 6.80
N PHE A 140 0.35 -6.14 7.08
CA PHE A 140 0.90 -5.07 6.24
C PHE A 140 2.14 -5.57 5.52
N ARG A 141 2.21 -5.35 4.20
CA ARG A 141 3.37 -5.72 3.39
C ARG A 141 3.70 -4.64 2.38
N VAL A 142 4.98 -4.30 2.28
CA VAL A 142 5.49 -3.31 1.34
C VAL A 142 6.80 -3.76 0.71
N TRP A 143 6.96 -3.51 -0.59
CA TRP A 143 8.19 -3.77 -1.31
C TRP A 143 9.14 -2.56 -1.22
N ALA A 144 10.28 -2.75 -0.53
CA ALA A 144 11.30 -1.74 -0.33
C ALA A 144 12.68 -2.41 -0.13
N PRO A 145 13.24 -3.04 -1.17
CA PRO A 145 14.40 -3.94 -1.06
C PRO A 145 15.69 -3.27 -0.58
N ASN A 146 15.83 -1.96 -0.75
CA ASN A 146 17.04 -1.22 -0.40
C ASN A 146 16.90 -0.42 0.92
N ALA A 147 15.74 -0.44 1.56
CA ALA A 147 15.56 0.19 2.86
C ALA A 147 16.37 -0.53 3.94
N LYS A 148 16.94 0.22 4.88
CA LYS A 148 17.64 -0.34 6.04
C LYS A 148 16.70 -0.77 7.16
N ARG A 149 15.55 -0.10 7.26
CA ARG A 149 14.45 -0.41 8.18
C ARG A 149 13.15 0.08 7.55
N VAL A 150 12.08 -0.66 7.76
CA VAL A 150 10.71 -0.17 7.56
C VAL A 150 9.96 -0.37 8.87
N SER A 151 9.21 0.63 9.28
CA SER A 151 8.30 0.59 10.42
C SER A 151 6.91 1.01 9.98
N LEU A 152 5.91 0.34 10.53
CA LEU A 152 4.52 0.75 10.36
C LEU A 152 4.20 1.86 11.36
N VAL A 153 3.66 2.99 10.88
CA VAL A 153 3.21 4.12 11.71
C VAL A 153 1.76 4.47 11.38
N GLY A 154 1.00 4.87 12.38
CA GLY A 154 -0.40 5.20 12.19
C GLY A 154 -1.14 5.55 13.48
N ASP A 155 -2.45 5.66 13.39
CA ASP A 155 -3.34 6.02 14.51
C ASP A 155 -3.22 5.04 15.70
N PHE A 156 -2.85 3.79 15.42
CA PHE A 156 -2.70 2.71 16.41
C PHE A 156 -1.42 2.81 17.26
N ASN A 157 -0.45 3.65 16.90
CA ASN A 157 0.83 3.75 17.61
C ASN A 157 1.37 5.17 17.73
N TYR A 158 0.50 6.18 17.66
CA TYR A 158 0.86 7.61 17.75
C TYR A 158 1.88 8.04 16.70
N TRP A 159 1.94 7.36 15.54
CA TRP A 159 2.88 7.65 14.45
C TRP A 159 4.37 7.50 14.86
N ASP A 160 4.65 6.65 15.84
CA ASP A 160 5.99 6.41 16.37
C ASP A 160 6.61 5.15 15.74
N GLY A 161 7.57 5.35 14.82
CA GLY A 161 8.24 4.29 14.09
C GLY A 161 9.14 3.36 14.94
N ARG A 162 9.36 3.68 16.24
CA ARG A 162 10.07 2.79 17.17
C ARG A 162 9.21 1.61 17.60
N ARG A 163 7.87 1.73 17.50
CA ARG A 163 6.92 0.79 18.10
C ARG A 163 6.64 -0.45 17.24
N HIS A 164 6.65 -0.28 15.92
CA HIS A 164 6.28 -1.36 14.99
C HIS A 164 7.26 -1.51 13.82
N PRO A 165 8.58 -1.78 14.09
CA PRO A 165 9.49 -2.17 13.00
C PRO A 165 9.07 -3.51 12.40
N MET A 166 9.21 -3.62 11.07
CA MET A 166 8.73 -4.74 10.26
C MET A 166 9.85 -5.77 10.01
N ARG A 167 9.48 -7.01 9.67
CA ARG A 167 10.38 -8.08 9.24
C ARG A 167 10.73 -7.90 7.77
N PHE A 168 12.02 -8.05 7.44
CA PHE A 168 12.49 -8.08 6.06
C PHE A 168 12.53 -9.50 5.50
N HIS A 169 12.04 -9.69 4.28
CA HIS A 169 12.12 -10.92 3.49
C HIS A 169 13.12 -10.73 2.34
N PRO A 170 14.38 -11.18 2.47
CA PRO A 170 15.43 -10.91 1.48
C PRO A 170 15.16 -11.51 0.09
N ALA A 171 14.41 -12.61 0.03
CA ALA A 171 14.11 -13.30 -1.24
C ALA A 171 13.22 -12.45 -2.17
N SER A 172 12.35 -11.61 -1.62
CA SER A 172 11.42 -10.77 -2.39
C SER A 172 11.63 -9.27 -2.22
N GLY A 173 12.44 -8.84 -1.25
CA GLY A 173 12.58 -7.44 -0.89
C GLY A 173 11.36 -6.84 -0.17
N VAL A 174 10.49 -7.68 0.36
CA VAL A 174 9.24 -7.30 1.04
C VAL A 174 9.49 -7.15 2.54
N TRP A 175 8.86 -6.13 3.13
CA TRP A 175 8.74 -5.97 4.57
C TRP A 175 7.35 -6.35 5.02
N GLU A 176 7.22 -7.06 6.15
CA GLU A 176 5.96 -7.62 6.65
C GLU A 176 5.79 -7.39 8.14
N LEU A 177 4.56 -7.05 8.56
CA LEU A 177 4.14 -7.04 9.95
C LEU A 177 2.64 -7.36 10.08
N PHE A 178 2.29 -8.35 10.89
CA PHE A 178 0.93 -8.54 11.34
C PHE A 178 0.67 -7.68 12.59
N LEU A 179 -0.33 -6.80 12.50
CA LEU A 179 -0.74 -5.94 13.61
C LEU A 179 -2.08 -6.42 14.17
N PRO A 180 -2.09 -7.03 15.36
CA PRO A 180 -3.31 -7.46 16.03
C PRO A 180 -4.24 -6.29 16.31
N LYS A 181 -5.56 -6.54 16.19
CA LYS A 181 -6.62 -5.57 16.51
C LYS A 181 -6.61 -4.27 15.72
N ALA A 182 -5.78 -4.14 14.70
CA ALA A 182 -5.90 -3.03 13.74
C ALA A 182 -7.28 -3.09 13.07
N SER A 183 -7.88 -1.93 12.78
CA SER A 183 -9.28 -1.81 12.39
C SER A 183 -9.47 -0.94 11.16
N LEU A 184 -10.61 -1.14 10.50
CA LEU A 184 -11.04 -0.38 9.33
C LEU A 184 -11.01 1.14 9.60
N GLY A 185 -10.55 1.92 8.62
CA GLY A 185 -10.50 3.37 8.66
C GLY A 185 -9.34 3.96 9.45
N GLN A 186 -8.52 3.15 10.14
CA GLN A 186 -7.29 3.67 10.75
C GLN A 186 -6.29 4.07 9.67
N ARG A 187 -5.63 5.20 9.90
CA ARG A 187 -4.66 5.78 8.98
C ARG A 187 -3.27 5.24 9.27
N TYR A 188 -2.49 5.03 8.22
CA TYR A 188 -1.14 4.54 8.35
C TYR A 188 -0.23 5.02 7.22
N LYS A 189 1.08 4.93 7.47
CA LYS A 189 2.17 5.06 6.51
C LYS A 189 3.27 4.06 6.82
N PHE A 190 4.19 3.90 5.88
CA PHE A 190 5.47 3.26 6.12
C PHE A 190 6.53 4.33 6.42
N GLU A 191 7.19 4.21 7.58
CA GLU A 191 8.36 5.00 7.93
C GLU A 191 9.61 4.18 7.57
N LEU A 192 10.37 4.67 6.60
CA LEU A 192 11.57 4.01 6.13
C LEU A 192 12.83 4.76 6.59
N ILE A 193 13.86 4.01 7.00
CA ILE A 193 15.24 4.50 6.93
C ILE A 193 15.81 4.00 5.62
N ASP A 194 16.05 4.92 4.69
CA ASP A 194 16.48 4.61 3.32
C ASP A 194 17.91 4.07 3.28
N CYS A 195 18.36 3.66 2.09
CA CYS A 195 19.71 3.13 1.88
C CYS A 195 20.83 4.13 2.26
N TYR A 196 20.54 5.41 2.29
CA TYR A 196 21.49 6.47 2.69
C TYR A 196 21.39 6.83 4.18
N GLY A 197 20.36 6.34 4.89
CA GLY A 197 20.12 6.62 6.31
C GLY A 197 19.17 7.77 6.57
N ASN A 198 18.46 8.27 5.54
CA ASN A 198 17.46 9.33 5.71
C ASN A 198 16.11 8.74 6.07
N LEU A 199 15.37 9.47 6.91
CA LEU A 199 14.00 9.13 7.25
C LEU A 199 13.04 9.53 6.11
N ARG A 200 12.16 8.61 5.72
CA ARG A 200 11.10 8.83 4.74
C ARG A 200 9.76 8.36 5.29
N LEU A 201 8.71 9.11 5.02
CA LEU A 201 7.33 8.69 5.29
C LEU A 201 6.63 8.47 3.94
N LYS A 202 6.18 7.24 3.70
CA LYS A 202 5.57 6.81 2.44
C LYS A 202 4.15 6.31 2.63
N ALA A 203 3.24 6.75 1.77
CA ALA A 203 1.95 6.09 1.62
C ALA A 203 2.16 4.69 1.04
N ASP A 204 1.19 3.81 1.28
CA ASP A 204 1.25 2.46 0.76
C ASP A 204 0.94 2.45 -0.75
N PRO A 205 1.85 1.93 -1.60
CA PRO A 205 1.60 1.83 -3.04
C PRO A 205 0.39 0.97 -3.42
N TYR A 206 0.00 0.03 -2.56
CA TYR A 206 -1.14 -0.87 -2.74
C TYR A 206 -2.33 -0.50 -1.85
N ALA A 207 -2.40 0.71 -1.31
CA ALA A 207 -3.54 1.15 -0.51
C ALA A 207 -4.84 1.14 -1.34
N PHE A 208 -5.92 0.59 -0.76
CA PHE A 208 -7.25 0.57 -1.38
C PHE A 208 -8.07 1.81 -1.03
N SER A 209 -7.65 2.56 -0.02
CA SER A 209 -8.24 3.84 0.40
C SER A 209 -7.15 4.81 0.85
N SER A 210 -7.37 6.08 0.65
CA SER A 210 -6.45 7.17 0.97
C SER A 210 -7.16 8.31 1.65
N GLU A 211 -6.47 9.05 2.52
CA GLU A 211 -6.99 10.30 3.06
C GLU A 211 -7.27 11.33 1.94
N LEU A 212 -8.25 12.18 2.20
CA LEU A 212 -8.49 13.34 1.35
C LEU A 212 -7.35 14.36 1.54
N ARG A 213 -6.82 14.84 0.41
CA ARG A 213 -5.84 15.93 0.45
C ARG A 213 -6.30 17.13 1.28
N PRO A 214 -5.41 17.87 1.98
CA PRO A 214 -3.94 17.84 1.91
C PRO A 214 -3.28 16.71 2.69
N ASP A 215 -4.06 15.91 3.41
CA ASP A 215 -3.54 14.76 4.12
C ASP A 215 -3.09 13.67 3.15
N THR A 216 -2.19 12.79 3.60
CA THR A 216 -1.43 11.93 2.68
C THR A 216 -1.23 10.51 3.21
N ALA A 217 -2.00 10.09 4.21
CA ALA A 217 -1.92 8.73 4.69
C ALA A 217 -2.77 7.77 3.85
N SER A 218 -2.40 6.52 3.92
CA SER A 218 -3.25 5.42 3.50
C SER A 218 -4.24 5.08 4.60
N GLU A 219 -5.42 4.56 4.25
CA GLU A 219 -6.42 4.10 5.19
C GLU A 219 -6.57 2.58 5.10
N ILE A 220 -6.68 1.91 6.25
CA ILE A 220 -6.99 0.48 6.29
C ILE A 220 -8.40 0.29 5.73
N SER A 221 -8.49 -0.39 4.60
CA SER A 221 -9.73 -0.68 3.90
C SER A 221 -9.79 -2.15 3.48
N MET A 222 -11.00 -2.66 3.24
CA MET A 222 -11.16 -4.00 2.68
C MET A 222 -10.74 -4.00 1.22
N LEU A 223 -10.09 -5.08 0.79
CA LEU A 223 -9.94 -5.37 -0.64
C LEU A 223 -11.35 -5.64 -1.19
N PRO A 224 -11.83 -4.88 -2.21
CA PRO A 224 -13.15 -5.11 -2.77
C PRO A 224 -13.31 -6.54 -3.30
N ASP A 225 -14.48 -7.14 -3.14
CA ASP A 225 -14.77 -8.46 -3.70
C ASP A 225 -14.74 -8.44 -5.23
N VAL A 226 -14.38 -9.58 -5.82
CA VAL A 226 -14.38 -9.77 -7.28
C VAL A 226 -15.80 -9.58 -7.84
N VAL A 227 -15.92 -8.82 -8.92
CA VAL A 227 -17.16 -8.59 -9.63
C VAL A 227 -17.28 -9.59 -10.79
N GLU A 228 -18.30 -10.42 -10.76
CA GLU A 228 -18.56 -11.38 -11.84
C GLU A 228 -19.04 -10.66 -13.11
N MET A 229 -18.44 -11.01 -14.24
CA MET A 229 -18.86 -10.54 -15.57
C MET A 229 -20.12 -11.29 -16.01
N THR A 230 -21.27 -10.60 -16.03
CA THR A 230 -22.51 -11.16 -16.53
C THR A 230 -22.52 -11.39 -18.05
N GLU A 231 -23.42 -12.25 -18.55
CA GLU A 231 -23.53 -12.50 -19.98
C GLU A 231 -24.02 -11.28 -20.76
N GLU A 232 -24.91 -10.45 -20.18
CA GLU A 232 -25.36 -9.19 -20.77
C GLU A 232 -24.19 -8.24 -20.97
N ARG A 233 -23.30 -8.10 -19.98
CA ARG A 233 -22.11 -7.23 -20.08
C ARG A 233 -21.12 -7.75 -21.12
N ARG A 234 -20.91 -9.08 -21.19
CA ARG A 234 -20.06 -9.67 -22.24
C ARG A 234 -20.60 -9.37 -23.64
N LYS A 235 -21.91 -9.43 -23.83
CA LYS A 235 -22.55 -9.09 -25.12
C LYS A 235 -22.41 -7.60 -25.42
N ALA A 236 -22.66 -6.72 -24.46
CA ALA A 236 -22.57 -5.28 -24.64
C ALA A 236 -21.16 -4.81 -25.06
N ASN A 237 -20.11 -5.51 -24.61
CA ASN A 237 -18.72 -5.22 -24.90
C ASN A 237 -18.17 -5.92 -26.16
N GLN A 238 -19.01 -6.59 -26.96
CA GLN A 238 -18.58 -7.20 -28.21
C GLN A 238 -18.31 -6.16 -29.29
N ARG A 239 -17.28 -6.38 -30.12
CA ARG A 239 -16.85 -5.47 -31.20
C ARG A 239 -17.93 -5.17 -32.24
N ASN A 240 -18.97 -6.01 -32.37
CA ASN A 240 -20.08 -5.84 -33.28
C ASN A 240 -21.28 -5.10 -32.70
N GLN A 241 -21.17 -4.64 -31.44
CA GLN A 241 -22.20 -3.82 -30.81
C GLN A 241 -21.92 -2.32 -31.03
N PRO A 242 -22.96 -1.47 -31.06
CA PRO A 242 -22.75 -0.03 -31.16
C PRO A 242 -22.09 0.50 -29.86
N ILE A 243 -21.10 1.37 -30.03
CA ILE A 243 -20.40 2.03 -28.93
C ILE A 243 -20.52 3.54 -29.09
N SER A 244 -21.07 4.22 -28.09
CA SER A 244 -21.09 5.66 -27.93
C SER A 244 -20.68 6.01 -26.53
N ILE A 245 -19.58 6.75 -26.36
CA ILE A 245 -18.90 6.98 -25.08
C ILE A 245 -19.18 8.41 -24.64
N TYR A 246 -19.58 8.58 -23.37
CA TYR A 246 -19.64 9.85 -22.67
C TYR A 246 -18.43 9.95 -21.73
N GLU A 247 -17.43 10.73 -22.13
CA GLU A 247 -16.25 11.03 -21.32
C GLU A 247 -16.59 12.09 -20.28
N VAL A 248 -16.18 11.88 -19.02
CA VAL A 248 -16.57 12.76 -17.93
C VAL A 248 -15.49 12.88 -16.84
N HIS A 249 -15.20 14.14 -16.46
CA HIS A 249 -14.42 14.45 -15.26
C HIS A 249 -15.37 14.70 -14.09
N LEU A 250 -15.38 13.81 -13.09
CA LEU A 250 -16.34 13.84 -11.99
C LEU A 250 -16.26 15.12 -11.16
N GLY A 251 -15.05 15.67 -10.97
CA GLY A 251 -14.82 16.87 -10.17
C GLY A 251 -15.35 18.17 -10.76
N SER A 252 -15.68 18.21 -12.08
CA SER A 252 -16.17 19.40 -12.77
C SER A 252 -17.49 19.22 -13.50
N TRP A 253 -18.00 17.99 -13.62
CA TRP A 253 -19.26 17.73 -14.34
C TRP A 253 -20.45 18.42 -13.66
N ARG A 254 -20.65 18.19 -12.38
CA ARG A 254 -21.60 18.90 -11.53
C ARG A 254 -21.06 19.06 -10.11
N ARG A 255 -21.57 20.05 -9.40
CA ARG A 255 -21.24 20.31 -8.02
C ARG A 255 -22.49 20.48 -7.17
N ASN A 256 -22.36 20.25 -5.88
CA ASN A 256 -23.39 20.59 -4.94
C ASN A 256 -23.65 22.11 -4.96
N LEU A 257 -24.89 22.50 -5.24
CA LEU A 257 -25.27 23.91 -5.41
C LEU A 257 -25.26 24.73 -4.12
N GLU A 258 -25.35 24.05 -2.95
CA GLU A 258 -25.42 24.72 -1.65
C GLU A 258 -24.04 25.17 -1.14
N ASN A 259 -23.02 24.33 -1.34
CA ASN A 259 -21.68 24.54 -0.78
C ASN A 259 -20.55 24.55 -1.82
N ASN A 260 -20.88 24.34 -3.10
CA ASN A 260 -19.92 24.22 -4.19
C ASN A 260 -18.85 23.12 -4.00
N PHE A 261 -19.11 22.13 -3.15
CA PHE A 261 -18.27 20.92 -3.03
C PHE A 261 -18.56 19.92 -4.15
N TRP A 262 -17.69 18.92 -4.26
CA TRP A 262 -17.93 17.76 -5.13
C TRP A 262 -19.18 17.00 -4.70
N LEU A 263 -19.83 16.37 -5.65
CA LEU A 263 -20.82 15.34 -5.37
C LEU A 263 -20.09 14.06 -4.95
N ASP A 264 -20.68 13.28 -4.05
CA ASP A 264 -20.17 11.94 -3.75
C ASP A 264 -20.53 10.93 -4.86
N TYR A 265 -19.91 9.73 -4.82
CA TYR A 265 -20.12 8.70 -5.83
C TYR A 265 -21.60 8.28 -5.97
N ASP A 266 -22.36 8.23 -4.90
CA ASP A 266 -23.78 7.88 -4.93
C ASP A 266 -24.61 9.01 -5.57
N GLN A 267 -24.36 10.26 -5.21
CA GLN A 267 -25.01 11.43 -5.82
C GLN A 267 -24.66 11.55 -7.32
N ILE A 268 -23.38 11.30 -7.67
CA ILE A 268 -22.93 11.25 -9.07
C ILE A 268 -23.71 10.17 -9.84
N ALA A 269 -23.83 8.98 -9.26
CA ALA A 269 -24.56 7.89 -9.91
C ALA A 269 -26.03 8.24 -10.16
N ASP A 270 -26.68 8.86 -9.19
CA ASP A 270 -28.11 9.22 -9.28
C ASP A 270 -28.40 10.31 -10.32
N GLU A 271 -27.41 11.16 -10.62
CA GLU A 271 -27.57 12.22 -11.63
C GLU A 271 -26.97 11.84 -13.00
N LEU A 272 -25.77 11.26 -13.03
CA LEU A 272 -25.02 11.00 -14.26
C LEU A 272 -25.64 9.86 -15.07
N ILE A 273 -26.00 8.75 -14.42
CA ILE A 273 -26.49 7.56 -15.12
C ILE A 273 -27.80 7.86 -15.88
N PRO A 274 -28.83 8.49 -15.27
CA PRO A 274 -30.04 8.88 -16.00
C PRO A 274 -29.76 9.86 -17.14
N TYR A 275 -28.83 10.81 -16.95
CA TYR A 275 -28.45 11.77 -17.99
C TYR A 275 -27.82 11.07 -19.19
N VAL A 276 -26.81 10.22 -18.97
CA VAL A 276 -26.11 9.47 -20.04
C VAL A 276 -27.08 8.57 -20.80
N LYS A 277 -27.98 7.87 -20.07
CA LYS A 277 -29.02 7.03 -20.67
C LYS A 277 -30.01 7.85 -21.52
N HIS A 278 -30.45 9.00 -21.01
CA HIS A 278 -31.35 9.90 -21.76
C HIS A 278 -30.72 10.42 -23.03
N MET A 279 -29.42 10.72 -23.01
CA MET A 279 -28.65 11.18 -24.15
C MET A 279 -28.34 10.07 -25.16
N GLY A 280 -28.58 8.81 -24.82
CA GLY A 280 -28.42 7.66 -25.73
C GLY A 280 -26.98 7.11 -25.80
N PHE A 281 -26.11 7.45 -24.88
CA PHE A 281 -24.79 6.85 -24.77
C PHE A 281 -24.85 5.43 -24.24
N THR A 282 -23.90 4.59 -24.64
CA THR A 282 -23.78 3.19 -24.23
C THR A 282 -22.73 2.98 -23.14
N HIS A 283 -21.76 3.90 -23.05
CA HIS A 283 -20.63 3.83 -22.13
C HIS A 283 -20.41 5.19 -21.45
N ILE A 284 -19.89 5.13 -20.23
CA ILE A 284 -19.27 6.26 -19.54
C ILE A 284 -17.78 5.98 -19.47
N GLU A 285 -16.94 6.95 -19.84
CA GLU A 285 -15.50 6.93 -19.60
C GLU A 285 -15.17 7.95 -18.51
N PHE A 286 -14.72 7.46 -17.36
CA PHE A 286 -14.25 8.34 -16.30
C PHE A 286 -12.81 8.77 -16.59
N LEU A 287 -12.55 10.09 -16.58
CA LEU A 287 -11.18 10.59 -16.43
C LEU A 287 -10.53 9.95 -15.18
N PRO A 288 -9.20 9.97 -15.07
CA PRO A 288 -8.51 9.15 -14.07
C PRO A 288 -9.14 9.23 -12.68
N ILE A 289 -9.50 8.07 -12.14
CA ILE A 289 -10.20 7.95 -10.84
C ILE A 289 -9.27 7.51 -9.71
N SER A 290 -8.02 7.13 -10.01
CA SER A 290 -7.01 6.83 -9.00
C SER A 290 -6.71 8.06 -8.16
N GLU A 291 -6.33 7.89 -6.88
CA GLU A 291 -6.02 9.02 -5.99
C GLU A 291 -4.86 9.88 -6.51
N PHE A 292 -4.99 11.19 -6.42
CA PHE A 292 -4.03 12.18 -6.94
C PHE A 292 -3.93 13.42 -6.02
N PRO A 293 -2.73 14.06 -5.90
CA PRO A 293 -2.52 15.14 -4.94
C PRO A 293 -3.00 16.51 -5.43
N PHE A 294 -2.99 16.75 -6.75
CA PHE A 294 -3.21 18.07 -7.35
C PHE A 294 -4.46 18.11 -8.23
N ASP A 295 -5.48 18.87 -7.83
CA ASP A 295 -6.77 18.96 -8.56
C ASP A 295 -6.62 19.42 -10.01
N GLY A 296 -5.67 20.31 -10.29
CA GLY A 296 -5.40 20.82 -11.63
C GLY A 296 -4.89 19.77 -12.62
N SER A 297 -4.46 18.60 -12.13
CA SER A 297 -4.07 17.49 -12.99
C SER A 297 -5.25 16.70 -13.54
N TRP A 298 -6.47 16.89 -13.03
CA TRP A 298 -7.67 16.12 -13.36
C TRP A 298 -7.54 14.60 -13.12
N GLY A 299 -6.59 14.21 -12.29
CA GLY A 299 -6.25 12.81 -12.03
C GLY A 299 -5.13 12.24 -12.89
N TYR A 300 -4.61 12.99 -13.87
CA TYR A 300 -3.51 12.52 -14.73
C TYR A 300 -2.13 12.48 -14.04
N GLN A 301 -2.05 12.85 -12.78
CA GLN A 301 -0.86 12.67 -11.94
C GLN A 301 -1.18 11.79 -10.72
N PRO A 302 -1.50 10.51 -10.94
CA PRO A 302 -1.95 9.62 -9.88
C PRO A 302 -0.80 9.28 -8.93
N ILE A 303 -1.13 9.12 -7.64
CA ILE A 303 -0.19 8.72 -6.59
C ILE A 303 -0.63 7.44 -5.90
N GLY A 304 -1.94 7.17 -5.82
CA GLY A 304 -2.53 5.97 -5.25
C GLY A 304 -3.26 5.15 -6.31
N LEU A 305 -2.53 4.35 -7.10
CA LEU A 305 -3.10 3.65 -8.25
C LEU A 305 -4.23 2.67 -7.90
N TYR A 306 -4.21 2.10 -6.69
CA TYR A 306 -5.19 1.12 -6.22
C TYR A 306 -6.32 1.73 -5.38
N SER A 307 -6.30 3.05 -5.15
CA SER A 307 -7.30 3.77 -4.36
C SER A 307 -8.16 4.64 -5.28
N PRO A 308 -9.49 4.43 -5.36
CA PRO A 308 -10.37 5.44 -5.92
C PRO A 308 -10.23 6.74 -5.15
N THR A 309 -10.19 7.87 -5.86
CA THR A 309 -9.98 9.16 -5.19
C THR A 309 -11.02 9.44 -4.11
N SER A 310 -10.55 9.78 -2.92
CA SER A 310 -11.38 10.11 -1.75
C SER A 310 -12.18 11.41 -1.88
N ARG A 311 -11.92 12.19 -2.93
CA ARG A 311 -12.70 13.41 -3.26
C ARG A 311 -14.19 13.15 -3.37
N PHE A 312 -14.57 11.99 -3.85
CA PHE A 312 -15.97 11.60 -4.14
C PHE A 312 -16.49 10.53 -3.20
N GLY A 313 -15.75 10.21 -2.13
CA GLY A 313 -16.17 9.24 -1.12
C GLY A 313 -15.29 7.99 -1.04
N THR A 314 -15.88 6.86 -0.66
CA THR A 314 -15.15 5.63 -0.37
C THR A 314 -15.04 4.70 -1.58
N PRO A 315 -14.14 3.70 -1.55
CA PRO A 315 -14.04 2.67 -2.59
C PRO A 315 -15.37 1.94 -2.83
N GLU A 316 -16.14 1.67 -1.78
CA GLU A 316 -17.46 1.04 -1.89
C GLU A 316 -18.46 1.95 -2.60
N GLY A 317 -18.35 3.27 -2.43
CA GLY A 317 -19.15 4.27 -3.15
C GLY A 317 -18.88 4.20 -4.66
N PHE A 318 -17.61 4.14 -5.06
CA PHE A 318 -17.25 3.97 -6.47
C PHE A 318 -17.75 2.63 -7.04
N LYS A 319 -17.62 1.53 -6.28
CA LYS A 319 -18.15 0.23 -6.67
C LYS A 319 -19.66 0.29 -6.92
N ARG A 320 -20.43 0.91 -6.01
CA ARG A 320 -21.88 1.10 -6.19
C ARG A 320 -22.22 1.93 -7.42
N LEU A 321 -21.43 2.97 -7.74
CA LEU A 321 -21.62 3.76 -8.97
C LEU A 321 -21.49 2.87 -10.21
N VAL A 322 -20.47 2.02 -10.29
CA VAL A 322 -20.28 1.08 -11.41
C VAL A 322 -21.44 0.08 -11.47
N GLU A 323 -21.85 -0.50 -10.35
CA GLU A 323 -22.99 -1.43 -10.27
C GLU A 323 -24.32 -0.80 -10.73
N LYS A 324 -24.57 0.46 -10.34
CA LYS A 324 -25.75 1.23 -10.80
C LYS A 324 -25.71 1.49 -12.31
N ALA A 325 -24.53 1.81 -12.87
CA ALA A 325 -24.35 1.98 -14.32
C ALA A 325 -24.68 0.68 -15.06
N HIS A 326 -24.16 -0.46 -14.61
CA HIS A 326 -24.46 -1.76 -15.19
C HIS A 326 -25.95 -2.12 -15.11
N THR A 327 -26.59 -1.86 -13.97
CA THR A 327 -28.04 -2.08 -13.78
C THR A 327 -28.87 -1.24 -14.78
N ALA A 328 -28.39 -0.06 -15.13
CA ALA A 328 -29.02 0.81 -16.14
C ALA A 328 -28.70 0.41 -17.59
N GLY A 329 -27.82 -0.58 -17.80
CA GLY A 329 -27.36 -1.02 -19.12
C GLY A 329 -26.28 -0.13 -19.71
N ILE A 330 -25.55 0.61 -18.87
CA ILE A 330 -24.41 1.47 -19.25
C ILE A 330 -23.12 0.78 -18.82
N ASN A 331 -22.18 0.66 -19.75
CA ASN A 331 -20.84 0.13 -19.48
C ASN A 331 -19.91 1.24 -18.96
N VAL A 332 -18.86 0.86 -18.26
CA VAL A 332 -17.91 1.79 -17.64
C VAL A 332 -16.51 1.56 -18.15
N LEU A 333 -15.90 2.62 -18.66
CA LEU A 333 -14.49 2.67 -19.05
C LEU A 333 -13.73 3.55 -18.07
N LEU A 334 -12.47 3.23 -17.87
CA LEU A 334 -11.58 3.98 -16.99
C LEU A 334 -10.39 4.52 -17.77
N ASP A 335 -10.13 5.80 -17.67
CA ASP A 335 -8.89 6.42 -18.14
C ASP A 335 -7.76 6.07 -17.16
N TRP A 336 -6.77 5.34 -17.64
CA TRP A 336 -5.69 4.74 -16.87
C TRP A 336 -4.34 5.33 -17.24
N VAL A 337 -3.55 5.73 -16.24
CA VAL A 337 -2.30 6.47 -16.39
C VAL A 337 -1.11 5.62 -15.93
N PRO A 338 -0.63 4.66 -16.74
CA PRO A 338 0.54 3.84 -16.40
C PRO A 338 1.87 4.47 -16.84
N GLY A 339 1.84 5.64 -17.47
CA GLY A 339 3.01 6.26 -18.08
C GLY A 339 3.93 6.96 -17.10
N HIS A 340 3.36 7.60 -16.08
CA HIS A 340 4.10 8.49 -15.20
C HIS A 340 3.39 8.72 -13.86
N PHE A 341 4.11 9.34 -12.90
CA PHE A 341 3.57 9.71 -11.59
C PHE A 341 4.25 11.00 -11.07
N PRO A 342 3.61 11.74 -10.15
CA PRO A 342 4.15 12.98 -9.63
C PRO A 342 5.30 12.75 -8.65
N SER A 343 6.10 13.81 -8.42
CA SER A 343 7.28 13.78 -7.55
C SER A 343 6.98 14.07 -6.07
N ASP A 344 5.75 13.93 -5.64
CA ASP A 344 5.34 14.12 -4.25
C ASP A 344 6.05 13.11 -3.33
N THR A 345 6.70 13.62 -2.28
CA THR A 345 7.64 12.84 -1.46
C THR A 345 6.99 11.70 -0.67
N HIS A 346 5.69 11.78 -0.41
CA HIS A 346 4.94 10.70 0.25
C HIS A 346 4.53 9.56 -0.70
N GLY A 347 4.66 9.77 -2.03
CA GLY A 347 4.36 8.78 -3.05
C GLY A 347 5.55 7.91 -3.45
N LEU A 348 5.56 7.50 -4.73
CA LEU A 348 6.49 6.49 -5.25
C LEU A 348 7.93 6.99 -5.45
N VAL A 349 8.14 8.30 -5.61
CA VAL A 349 9.47 8.89 -5.90
C VAL A 349 10.52 8.47 -4.88
N ALA A 350 11.64 7.93 -5.36
CA ALA A 350 12.76 7.49 -4.52
C ALA A 350 12.29 6.72 -3.28
N PHE A 351 11.43 5.72 -3.48
CA PHE A 351 10.61 5.12 -2.42
C PHE A 351 11.45 4.62 -1.23
N ASP A 352 12.50 3.86 -1.50
CA ASP A 352 13.45 3.35 -0.50
C ASP A 352 14.80 4.09 -0.49
N GLY A 353 14.85 5.27 -1.11
CA GLY A 353 16.04 6.09 -1.33
C GLY A 353 16.65 5.92 -2.71
N THR A 354 16.30 4.87 -3.42
CA THR A 354 16.72 4.61 -4.80
C THR A 354 15.62 4.97 -5.79
N ALA A 355 15.91 5.05 -7.08
CA ALA A 355 14.94 5.09 -8.16
C ALA A 355 14.29 3.70 -8.29
N LEU A 356 13.33 3.41 -7.37
CA LEU A 356 12.74 2.09 -7.24
C LEU A 356 11.65 1.83 -8.29
N TYR A 357 10.74 2.76 -8.47
CA TYR A 357 9.64 2.71 -9.45
C TYR A 357 9.99 3.43 -10.75
N GLU A 358 10.85 4.45 -10.69
CA GLU A 358 11.28 5.28 -11.81
C GLU A 358 12.65 4.87 -12.37
N HIS A 359 12.99 5.39 -13.56
CA HIS A 359 14.36 5.34 -14.05
C HIS A 359 15.26 6.34 -13.31
N ALA A 360 16.51 5.96 -13.05
CA ALA A 360 17.45 6.80 -12.31
C ALA A 360 18.00 7.98 -13.13
N ASP A 361 18.19 7.79 -14.45
CA ASP A 361 18.65 8.86 -15.36
C ASP A 361 17.46 9.72 -15.79
N PRO A 362 17.46 11.04 -15.55
CA PRO A 362 16.35 11.91 -15.93
C PRO A 362 16.09 11.98 -17.45
N ARG A 363 17.05 11.61 -18.28
CA ARG A 363 16.86 11.48 -19.73
C ARG A 363 15.97 10.30 -20.13
N GLU A 364 15.70 9.37 -19.21
CA GLU A 364 14.73 8.28 -19.34
C GLU A 364 13.59 8.40 -18.34
N GLY A 365 13.85 8.98 -17.16
CA GLY A 365 12.99 8.93 -16.00
C GLY A 365 12.16 10.18 -15.70
N TYR A 366 12.22 11.24 -16.53
CA TYR A 366 11.54 12.49 -16.21
C TYR A 366 10.90 13.14 -17.44
N HIS A 367 9.60 13.46 -17.34
CA HIS A 367 8.88 14.26 -18.33
C HIS A 367 8.97 15.75 -18.02
N GLN A 368 9.65 16.51 -18.87
CA GLN A 368 9.83 17.96 -18.70
C GLN A 368 8.52 18.74 -18.81
N ASP A 369 7.62 18.33 -19.71
CA ASP A 369 6.35 19.03 -19.96
C ASP A 369 5.38 18.94 -18.78
N TRP A 370 5.42 17.82 -18.03
CA TRP A 370 4.46 17.52 -16.96
C TRP A 370 5.07 17.55 -15.57
N ASN A 371 6.40 17.68 -15.46
CA ASN A 371 7.16 17.59 -14.22
C ASN A 371 6.87 16.28 -13.45
N THR A 372 6.80 15.17 -14.17
CA THR A 372 6.49 13.84 -13.64
C THR A 372 7.62 12.86 -13.88
N LEU A 373 7.66 11.81 -13.08
CA LEU A 373 8.59 10.70 -13.20
C LEU A 373 8.03 9.61 -14.11
N ILE A 374 8.91 8.91 -14.85
CA ILE A 374 8.54 7.84 -15.77
C ILE A 374 8.82 6.50 -15.09
N TYR A 375 7.84 5.59 -15.13
CA TYR A 375 8.00 4.23 -14.62
C TYR A 375 9.11 3.47 -15.34
N ASN A 376 9.89 2.71 -14.57
CA ASN A 376 10.92 1.81 -15.10
C ASN A 376 10.28 0.48 -15.55
N TYR A 377 9.80 0.43 -16.78
CA TYR A 377 9.19 -0.78 -17.37
C TYR A 377 10.16 -1.95 -17.53
N GLY A 378 11.47 -1.72 -17.46
CA GLY A 378 12.49 -2.77 -17.46
C GLY A 378 12.57 -3.56 -16.15
N ARG A 379 11.92 -3.06 -15.07
CA ARG A 379 11.90 -3.74 -13.77
C ARG A 379 10.66 -4.62 -13.65
N ASN A 380 10.86 -5.90 -13.37
CA ASN A 380 9.79 -6.89 -13.30
C ASN A 380 8.70 -6.54 -12.28
N GLU A 381 9.09 -6.07 -11.09
CA GLU A 381 8.16 -5.68 -10.04
C GLU A 381 7.33 -4.46 -10.44
N VAL A 382 7.90 -3.52 -11.21
CA VAL A 382 7.18 -2.33 -11.70
C VAL A 382 6.21 -2.71 -12.81
N LYS A 383 6.61 -3.56 -13.78
CA LYS A 383 5.67 -4.13 -14.76
C LYS A 383 4.52 -4.85 -14.08
N ASN A 384 4.84 -5.65 -13.08
CA ASN A 384 3.84 -6.39 -12.31
C ASN A 384 2.90 -5.46 -11.54
N PHE A 385 3.42 -4.42 -10.88
CA PHE A 385 2.64 -3.38 -10.20
C PHE A 385 1.62 -2.72 -11.15
N LEU A 386 2.05 -2.33 -12.34
CA LEU A 386 1.18 -1.67 -13.32
C LEU A 386 0.16 -2.63 -13.96
N SER A 387 0.61 -3.80 -14.45
CA SER A 387 -0.30 -4.79 -15.07
C SER A 387 -1.39 -5.25 -14.11
N SER A 388 -1.01 -5.51 -12.85
CA SER A 388 -1.97 -5.92 -11.83
C SER A 388 -2.92 -4.79 -11.42
N ASN A 389 -2.50 -3.54 -11.54
CA ASN A 389 -3.40 -2.40 -11.31
C ASN A 389 -4.51 -2.34 -12.35
N ALA A 390 -4.20 -2.56 -13.64
CA ALA A 390 -5.23 -2.69 -14.66
C ALA A 390 -6.21 -3.84 -14.34
N LEU A 391 -5.66 -5.01 -13.96
CA LEU A 391 -6.47 -6.17 -13.57
C LEU A 391 -7.35 -5.89 -12.35
N TYR A 392 -6.82 -5.16 -11.34
CA TYR A 392 -7.56 -4.75 -10.15
C TYR A 392 -8.82 -3.96 -10.48
N TRP A 393 -8.74 -2.96 -11.35
CA TRP A 393 -9.90 -2.17 -11.78
C TRP A 393 -10.93 -3.03 -12.51
N LEU A 394 -10.49 -3.93 -13.39
CA LEU A 394 -11.37 -4.84 -14.13
C LEU A 394 -12.07 -5.85 -13.19
N GLU A 395 -11.33 -6.47 -12.30
CA GLU A 395 -11.84 -7.56 -11.46
C GLU A 395 -12.58 -7.08 -10.21
N ARG A 396 -12.08 -6.04 -9.53
CA ARG A 396 -12.57 -5.63 -8.21
C ARG A 396 -13.65 -4.56 -8.27
N PHE A 397 -13.63 -3.74 -9.30
CA PHE A 397 -14.68 -2.74 -9.54
C PHE A 397 -15.58 -3.08 -10.72
N GLY A 398 -15.18 -4.04 -11.53
CA GLY A 398 -15.97 -4.51 -12.66
C GLY A 398 -16.04 -3.51 -13.81
N VAL A 399 -15.05 -2.60 -13.96
CA VAL A 399 -15.00 -1.73 -15.15
C VAL A 399 -14.89 -2.59 -16.42
N ASP A 400 -15.50 -2.14 -17.51
CA ASP A 400 -15.66 -2.91 -18.74
C ASP A 400 -14.47 -2.78 -19.67
N GLY A 401 -13.67 -1.75 -19.50
CA GLY A 401 -12.48 -1.51 -20.30
C GLY A 401 -11.63 -0.36 -19.77
N ILE A 402 -10.47 -0.23 -20.38
CA ILE A 402 -9.45 0.74 -19.98
C ILE A 402 -9.03 1.54 -21.22
N ARG A 403 -9.01 2.86 -21.09
CA ARG A 403 -8.33 3.77 -22.01
C ARG A 403 -6.95 4.06 -21.45
N VAL A 404 -5.91 3.83 -22.21
CA VAL A 404 -4.53 4.07 -21.76
C VAL A 404 -4.10 5.47 -22.17
N ASP A 405 -3.75 6.30 -21.18
CA ASP A 405 -3.30 7.67 -21.41
C ASP A 405 -1.87 7.73 -21.96
N ALA A 406 -1.61 8.74 -22.80
CA ALA A 406 -0.29 9.20 -23.23
C ALA A 406 0.66 8.10 -23.74
N VAL A 407 0.16 7.08 -24.45
CA VAL A 407 0.95 5.91 -24.92
C VAL A 407 2.19 6.32 -25.71
N ALA A 408 2.12 7.36 -26.53
CA ALA A 408 3.28 7.83 -27.32
C ALA A 408 4.46 8.24 -26.41
N SER A 409 4.18 8.82 -25.24
CA SER A 409 5.21 9.19 -24.25
C SER A 409 5.85 7.98 -23.57
N MET A 410 5.14 6.84 -23.54
CA MET A 410 5.65 5.60 -22.98
C MET A 410 6.58 4.87 -23.97
N ILE A 411 6.15 4.77 -25.22
CA ILE A 411 6.81 3.93 -26.23
C ILE A 411 7.94 4.63 -27.01
N TYR A 412 8.08 5.98 -26.88
CA TYR A 412 9.13 6.75 -27.54
C TYR A 412 9.96 7.53 -26.52
N ARG A 413 11.27 7.22 -26.45
CA ARG A 413 12.22 7.83 -25.53
C ARG A 413 12.52 9.29 -25.84
N ASP A 414 12.34 9.71 -27.08
CA ASP A 414 12.53 11.08 -27.57
C ASP A 414 11.27 11.97 -27.47
N TYR A 415 10.20 11.47 -26.86
CA TYR A 415 8.96 12.22 -26.72
C TYR A 415 9.19 13.56 -26.00
N SER A 416 8.82 14.70 -26.65
CA SER A 416 9.03 16.07 -26.14
C SER A 416 10.45 16.40 -25.69
N ARG A 417 11.48 15.81 -26.33
CA ARG A 417 12.90 16.02 -25.99
C ARG A 417 13.69 16.44 -27.22
N ALA A 418 14.67 17.33 -27.00
CA ALA A 418 15.61 17.70 -28.03
C ALA A 418 16.71 16.61 -28.21
N GLU A 419 17.46 16.73 -29.29
CA GLU A 419 18.60 15.87 -29.54
C GLU A 419 19.62 15.97 -28.38
N GLY A 420 20.05 14.82 -27.84
CA GLY A 420 20.94 14.72 -26.67
C GLY A 420 20.24 14.76 -25.29
N GLU A 421 18.94 15.03 -25.23
CA GLU A 421 18.15 15.04 -23.98
C GLU A 421 17.49 13.69 -23.66
N TRP A 422 17.74 12.66 -24.46
CA TRP A 422 17.21 11.32 -24.28
C TRP A 422 18.29 10.25 -24.55
N ILE A 423 18.06 9.03 -24.10
CA ILE A 423 18.96 7.90 -24.24
C ILE A 423 18.37 6.92 -25.26
N PRO A 424 19.08 6.62 -26.37
CA PRO A 424 18.65 5.60 -27.32
C PRO A 424 18.52 4.22 -26.68
N ASN A 425 17.68 3.38 -27.26
CA ASN A 425 17.61 1.97 -26.87
C ASN A 425 18.89 1.21 -27.25
N GLN A 426 19.02 -0.05 -26.85
CA GLN A 426 20.23 -0.88 -27.09
C GLN A 426 20.57 -1.05 -28.59
N TYR A 427 19.70 -0.72 -29.49
CA TYR A 427 19.90 -0.78 -30.94
C TYR A 427 20.12 0.61 -31.56
N GLY A 428 20.15 1.67 -30.77
CA GLY A 428 20.32 3.06 -31.21
C GLY A 428 19.02 3.75 -31.65
N GLY A 429 17.88 3.10 -31.50
CA GLY A 429 16.55 3.63 -31.84
C GLY A 429 15.90 4.43 -30.70
N ARG A 430 14.80 5.09 -31.03
CA ARG A 430 14.02 5.91 -30.12
C ARG A 430 12.93 5.13 -29.36
N GLU A 431 12.63 3.92 -29.77
CA GLU A 431 11.60 3.08 -29.20
C GLU A 431 12.01 2.63 -27.78
N ASN A 432 11.09 2.77 -26.82
CA ASN A 432 11.23 2.21 -25.48
C ASN A 432 10.77 0.75 -25.53
N LEU A 433 11.73 -0.16 -25.70
CA LEU A 433 11.44 -1.58 -25.94
C LEU A 433 10.78 -2.22 -24.72
N GLU A 434 11.16 -1.81 -23.52
CA GLU A 434 10.58 -2.30 -22.27
C GLU A 434 9.10 -1.87 -22.10
N ALA A 435 8.77 -0.64 -22.51
CA ALA A 435 7.39 -0.16 -22.49
C ALA A 435 6.54 -0.80 -23.60
N ILE A 436 7.14 -1.14 -24.75
CA ILE A 436 6.45 -1.86 -25.83
C ILE A 436 6.16 -3.31 -25.44
N GLU A 437 7.07 -3.93 -24.70
CA GLU A 437 6.89 -5.27 -24.15
C GLU A 437 5.75 -5.30 -23.09
N PHE A 438 5.73 -4.29 -22.20
CA PHE A 438 4.67 -4.09 -21.19
C PHE A 438 3.31 -3.87 -21.85
#